data_152c8726df52fcb7b60a9ca771347000
#
_entry.id   152c8726df52fcb7b60a9ca771347000
#
_cell.length_a   1.000
_cell.length_b   1.000
_cell.length_c   1.000
_cell.angle_alpha   90.00
_cell.angle_beta   90.00
_cell.angle_gamma   90.00
#
_symmetry.space_group_name_H-M   'P 1'
#
loop_
_entity.id
_entity.type
_entity.pdbx_description
1 polymer ?
#
loop_
_entity_poly.entity_id
_entity_poly.type
_entity_poly.pdbx_seq_one_letter_code
_entity_poly.pdbx_strand_id
1 'polypeptide(L)'
;KNREVGTILEVTLAKPLFPKQSTTFVSNFEGQVPVQIRRSGRNNKEGVELSMSQWYPKIAEYDIDGWQADPYIAREFHGVWGNFDVKITIDKDYTLGSTGYLQNSNEIGKGYEDVGTIVKTPKKTKKLIWHFNAPMVHDFTWAADKNYIHDTFDGPNGVKLHFLYKNNPKIIENWKKLQPNTAKLMEIYNNTVGKYPYKQYSVIQGGDGGMEYAMCTLVLGEGELEGLTGLIAHEMGHSWFQHILATNEAKHGWMDEGMTTWLENYGMNELAKTKLVNPHEDSYKNYVFMAKSLREMPQCVHADRFDENRVYSISSYSKGNLFLTQLEYIIGKENFMKSIKRYFNDYKFSHPTPTDFIHTAEKITSANLNWYMNEWTQTTNTIDYAIKDVVEINGKTSITLQRIGNMPMPIDVLVEYIDGRKEIIYIPNALLRWEKPNETGLSRQVLSPWEWAIPTYTIDIPKEKGVIKSVIIDPSNLMADIKKEDNVFPKK
;
A
#
# COMPACT_ATOMS: atom_id res chain seq x y z
N LYS A 1 -14.49 28.92 -23.80
CA LYS A 1 -15.83 28.64 -23.21
C LYS A 1 -15.64 27.72 -22.01
N ASN A 2 -16.43 27.93 -20.97
CA ASN A 2 -16.42 27.10 -19.78
C ASN A 2 -17.73 26.32 -19.72
N ARG A 3 -17.67 25.07 -19.26
CA ARG A 3 -18.80 24.20 -19.02
C ARG A 3 -18.62 23.48 -17.70
N GLU A 4 -19.62 23.48 -16.87
CA GLU A 4 -19.65 22.71 -15.61
C GLU A 4 -20.36 21.38 -15.85
N VAL A 5 -19.73 20.27 -15.44
CA VAL A 5 -20.26 18.91 -15.52
C VAL A 5 -20.03 18.23 -14.17
N GLY A 6 -21.02 18.24 -13.31
CA GLY A 6 -20.87 17.77 -11.94
C GLY A 6 -19.80 18.56 -11.18
N THR A 7 -18.74 17.88 -10.76
CA THR A 7 -17.60 18.51 -10.05
C THR A 7 -16.48 18.95 -11.00
N ILE A 8 -16.66 18.82 -12.32
CA ILE A 8 -15.64 19.12 -13.33
C ILE A 8 -15.94 20.46 -14.00
N LEU A 9 -14.94 21.32 -14.07
CA LEU A 9 -14.96 22.52 -14.90
C LEU A 9 -14.19 22.28 -16.20
N GLU A 10 -14.91 22.13 -17.32
CA GLU A 10 -14.30 22.03 -18.63
C GLU A 10 -13.95 23.43 -19.17
N VAL A 11 -12.70 23.63 -19.54
CA VAL A 11 -12.20 24.91 -20.06
C VAL A 11 -11.69 24.72 -21.49
N THR A 12 -12.44 25.24 -22.49
CA THR A 12 -11.98 25.27 -23.87
C THR A 12 -11.06 26.48 -24.08
N LEU A 13 -9.79 26.21 -24.35
CA LEU A 13 -8.80 27.27 -24.62
C LEU A 13 -9.13 28.03 -25.92
N ALA A 14 -8.84 29.33 -25.94
CA ALA A 14 -9.02 30.16 -27.13
C ALA A 14 -8.08 29.76 -28.29
N LYS A 15 -6.93 29.21 -27.98
CA LYS A 15 -5.97 28.64 -28.91
C LYS A 15 -5.45 27.29 -28.38
N PRO A 16 -5.19 26.32 -29.26
CA PRO A 16 -4.58 25.06 -28.84
C PRO A 16 -3.25 25.29 -28.11
N LEU A 17 -2.97 24.47 -27.11
CA LEU A 17 -1.67 24.42 -26.45
C LEU A 17 -0.80 23.40 -27.18
N PHE A 18 0.28 23.83 -27.79
CA PHE A 18 1.23 22.95 -28.51
C PHE A 18 2.29 22.40 -27.56
N PRO A 19 2.99 21.32 -27.94
CA PRO A 19 4.10 20.77 -27.16
C PRO A 19 5.11 21.85 -26.75
N LYS A 20 5.59 21.78 -25.48
CA LYS A 20 6.52 22.74 -24.87
C LYS A 20 5.96 24.16 -24.62
N GLN A 21 4.68 24.38 -24.85
CA GLN A 21 4.02 25.62 -24.45
C GLN A 21 3.39 25.46 -23.06
N SER A 22 3.19 26.59 -22.39
CA SER A 22 2.50 26.68 -21.10
C SER A 22 1.34 27.65 -21.17
N THR A 23 0.37 27.46 -20.31
CA THR A 23 -0.72 28.41 -20.07
C THR A 23 -0.92 28.59 -18.57
N THR A 24 -1.51 29.72 -18.18
CA THR A 24 -1.82 30.02 -16.80
C THR A 24 -3.32 30.14 -16.64
N PHE A 25 -3.85 29.43 -15.67
CA PHE A 25 -5.22 29.60 -15.21
C PHE A 25 -5.22 30.41 -13.92
N VAL A 26 -6.09 31.40 -13.84
CA VAL A 26 -6.31 32.21 -12.63
C VAL A 26 -7.77 32.08 -12.26
N SER A 27 -8.06 31.69 -11.03
CA SER A 27 -9.42 31.60 -10.51
C SER A 27 -9.50 32.14 -9.09
N ASN A 28 -10.63 32.76 -8.78
CA ASN A 28 -11.04 33.00 -7.41
C ASN A 28 -12.14 32.01 -7.06
N PHE A 29 -12.06 31.44 -5.89
CA PHE A 29 -13.10 30.54 -5.39
C PHE A 29 -13.39 30.85 -3.91
N GLU A 30 -14.59 30.55 -3.52
CA GLU A 30 -15.04 30.59 -2.14
C GLU A 30 -15.61 29.23 -1.79
N GLY A 31 -15.36 28.75 -0.59
CA GLY A 31 -15.85 27.49 -0.09
C GLY A 31 -16.28 27.61 1.37
N GLN A 32 -17.39 27.01 1.71
CA GLN A 32 -17.79 26.85 3.10
C GLN A 32 -17.05 25.66 3.71
N VAL A 33 -16.39 25.85 4.87
CA VAL A 33 -15.81 24.76 5.64
C VAL A 33 -16.94 24.06 6.41
N PRO A 34 -17.34 22.84 6.04
CA PRO A 34 -18.41 22.13 6.74
C PRO A 34 -17.96 21.69 8.14
N VAL A 35 -18.89 21.20 8.96
CA VAL A 35 -18.50 20.32 10.06
C VAL A 35 -17.83 19.10 9.45
N GLN A 36 -16.79 18.58 10.10
CA GLN A 36 -15.98 17.48 9.53
C GLN A 36 -16.83 16.44 8.82
N ILE A 37 -16.60 16.33 7.53
CA ILE A 37 -17.19 15.29 6.66
C ILE A 37 -16.04 14.61 5.93
N ARG A 38 -15.87 13.32 6.15
CA ARG A 38 -14.75 12.58 5.63
C ARG A 38 -13.43 13.29 5.99
N ARG A 39 -12.64 13.67 5.02
CA ARG A 39 -11.27 14.17 5.18
C ARG A 39 -11.15 15.67 5.40
N SER A 40 -12.23 16.42 5.21
CA SER A 40 -12.22 17.89 5.27
C SER A 40 -13.33 18.44 6.16
N GLY A 41 -13.02 19.49 6.90
CA GLY A 41 -14.01 20.16 7.70
C GLY A 41 -13.47 20.79 8.99
N ARG A 42 -14.39 21.27 9.81
CA ARG A 42 -14.12 21.86 11.12
C ARG A 42 -14.67 20.98 12.24
N ASN A 43 -14.02 21.08 13.41
CA ASN A 43 -14.48 20.42 14.64
C ASN A 43 -14.71 18.92 14.47
N ASN A 44 -13.63 18.18 14.16
CA ASN A 44 -13.70 16.73 14.09
C ASN A 44 -14.07 16.11 15.45
N LYS A 45 -14.30 14.79 15.51
CA LYS A 45 -14.74 14.11 16.73
C LYS A 45 -13.74 14.19 17.90
N GLU A 46 -12.47 14.50 17.64
CA GLU A 46 -11.42 14.70 18.66
C GLU A 46 -11.20 16.20 18.97
N GLY A 47 -12.04 17.07 18.43
CA GLY A 47 -12.02 18.51 18.70
C GLY A 47 -10.93 19.28 17.95
N VAL A 48 -10.35 18.74 16.88
CA VAL A 48 -9.45 19.50 15.99
C VAL A 48 -10.27 20.51 15.20
N GLU A 49 -9.85 21.79 15.26
CA GLU A 49 -10.68 22.88 14.75
C GLU A 49 -10.79 22.92 13.23
N LEU A 50 -9.71 22.60 12.48
CA LEU A 50 -9.70 22.60 11.01
C LEU A 50 -8.85 21.45 10.46
N SER A 51 -9.41 20.74 9.48
CA SER A 51 -8.72 19.77 8.63
C SER A 51 -9.09 20.08 7.19
N MET A 52 -8.11 20.39 6.35
CA MET A 52 -8.34 20.94 5.02
C MET A 52 -7.65 20.09 3.96
N SER A 53 -8.43 19.15 3.42
CA SER A 53 -8.05 18.28 2.32
C SER A 53 -8.98 18.55 1.13
N GLN A 54 -8.49 18.39 -0.11
CA GLN A 54 -9.28 18.64 -1.33
C GLN A 54 -10.01 20.00 -1.30
N TRP A 55 -9.34 21.03 -0.79
CA TRP A 55 -9.91 22.34 -0.47
C TRP A 55 -9.78 23.37 -1.62
N TYR A 56 -9.09 23.02 -2.68
CA TYR A 56 -8.81 23.91 -3.83
C TYR A 56 -9.14 23.20 -5.15
N PRO A 57 -9.48 23.95 -6.23
CA PRO A 57 -9.66 23.36 -7.55
C PRO A 57 -8.37 22.76 -8.08
N LYS A 58 -8.39 21.49 -8.49
CA LYS A 58 -7.25 20.74 -9.04
C LYS A 58 -7.37 20.62 -10.55
N ILE A 59 -6.24 20.59 -11.27
CA ILE A 59 -6.21 20.17 -12.66
C ILE A 59 -6.36 18.64 -12.68
N ALA A 60 -7.25 18.12 -13.55
CA ALA A 60 -7.37 16.69 -13.77
C ALA A 60 -6.08 16.17 -14.43
N GLU A 61 -5.66 14.95 -14.07
CA GLU A 61 -4.53 14.29 -14.72
C GLU A 61 -4.86 13.93 -16.17
N TYR A 62 -3.87 14.00 -17.04
CA TYR A 62 -3.94 13.54 -18.41
C TYR A 62 -2.86 12.49 -18.66
N ASP A 63 -3.27 11.25 -18.74
CA ASP A 63 -2.39 10.10 -18.90
C ASP A 63 -2.60 9.39 -20.26
N ILE A 64 -2.09 8.15 -20.38
CA ILE A 64 -2.21 7.35 -21.60
C ILE A 64 -3.68 7.06 -22.00
N ASP A 65 -4.59 7.08 -21.03
CA ASP A 65 -6.03 6.87 -21.23
C ASP A 65 -6.79 8.20 -21.49
N GLY A 66 -6.08 9.33 -21.53
CA GLY A 66 -6.65 10.67 -21.68
C GLY A 66 -6.93 11.36 -20.35
N TRP A 67 -7.93 12.27 -20.34
CA TRP A 67 -8.29 13.02 -19.14
C TRP A 67 -8.90 12.11 -18.08
N GLN A 68 -8.32 12.11 -16.90
CA GLN A 68 -8.84 11.44 -15.70
C GLN A 68 -9.79 12.41 -14.97
N ALA A 69 -10.96 12.60 -15.55
CA ALA A 69 -11.96 13.59 -15.13
C ALA A 69 -13.17 12.94 -14.45
N ASP A 70 -12.97 11.81 -13.78
CA ASP A 70 -14.04 11.18 -13.01
C ASP A 70 -14.40 12.05 -11.80
N PRO A 71 -15.70 12.28 -11.53
CA PRO A 71 -16.10 13.00 -10.34
C PRO A 71 -15.76 12.16 -9.11
N TYR A 72 -15.21 12.81 -8.09
CA TYR A 72 -14.99 12.14 -6.81
C TYR A 72 -16.34 11.80 -6.14
N ILE A 73 -16.52 10.52 -5.82
CA ILE A 73 -17.72 10.04 -5.13
C ILE A 73 -17.40 9.58 -3.71
N ALA A 74 -16.47 8.64 -3.54
CA ALA A 74 -16.29 8.03 -2.22
C ALA A 74 -14.89 7.49 -1.88
N ARG A 75 -13.99 7.36 -2.84
CA ARG A 75 -12.73 6.63 -2.63
C ARG A 75 -11.51 7.55 -2.60
N GLU A 76 -10.51 7.28 -3.42
CA GLU A 76 -9.23 7.95 -3.39
C GLU A 76 -9.08 8.95 -4.56
N PHE A 77 -7.92 9.56 -4.70
CA PHE A 77 -7.70 10.69 -5.60
C PHE A 77 -6.56 10.40 -6.58
N HIS A 78 -6.62 11.03 -7.74
CA HIS A 78 -5.53 11.04 -8.71
C HIS A 78 -5.20 12.49 -9.06
N GLY A 79 -3.93 12.88 -8.96
CA GLY A 79 -3.51 14.26 -9.07
C GLY A 79 -2.26 14.46 -9.94
N VAL A 80 -2.13 15.66 -10.49
CA VAL A 80 -1.02 16.08 -11.34
C VAL A 80 0.20 16.44 -10.52
N TRP A 81 1.37 15.94 -10.89
CA TRP A 81 2.66 16.35 -10.30
C TRP A 81 2.93 17.82 -10.50
N GLY A 82 3.32 18.52 -9.44
CA GLY A 82 3.64 19.94 -9.51
C GLY A 82 4.42 20.46 -8.32
N ASN A 83 4.71 21.76 -8.38
CA ASN A 83 5.25 22.49 -7.23
C ASN A 83 4.14 23.38 -6.67
N PHE A 84 3.91 23.30 -5.37
CA PHE A 84 2.92 24.09 -4.69
C PHE A 84 3.60 25.20 -3.91
N ASP A 85 3.16 26.45 -4.13
CA ASP A 85 3.50 27.61 -3.33
C ASP A 85 2.21 28.13 -2.68
N VAL A 86 2.06 27.89 -1.37
CA VAL A 86 0.78 28.07 -0.67
C VAL A 86 0.93 29.04 0.48
N LYS A 87 0.08 30.09 0.50
CA LYS A 87 0.02 31.06 1.60
C LYS A 87 -1.33 30.97 2.29
N ILE A 88 -1.31 30.60 3.58
CA ILE A 88 -2.49 30.47 4.42
C ILE A 88 -2.54 31.63 5.42
N THR A 89 -3.55 32.47 5.31
CA THR A 89 -3.76 33.58 6.25
C THR A 89 -4.83 33.16 7.26
N ILE A 90 -4.44 33.01 8.50
CA ILE A 90 -5.31 32.53 9.59
C ILE A 90 -5.03 33.31 10.88
N ASP A 91 -5.93 33.23 11.87
CA ASP A 91 -5.74 33.91 13.15
C ASP A 91 -4.46 33.45 13.82
N LYS A 92 -3.75 34.39 14.44
CA LYS A 92 -2.40 34.17 15.00
C LYS A 92 -2.30 33.07 16.06
N ASP A 93 -3.44 32.71 16.66
CA ASP A 93 -3.46 31.72 17.74
C ASP A 93 -3.39 30.28 17.23
N TYR A 94 -3.65 30.05 15.94
CA TYR A 94 -3.53 28.72 15.34
C TYR A 94 -2.08 28.29 15.16
N THR A 95 -1.87 26.99 15.32
CA THR A 95 -0.65 26.27 14.89
C THR A 95 -1.06 25.34 13.75
N LEU A 96 -0.30 25.36 12.65
CA LEU A 96 -0.57 24.59 11.45
C LEU A 96 0.45 23.48 11.25
N GLY A 97 -0.04 22.31 10.77
CA GLY A 97 0.76 21.29 10.11
C GLY A 97 0.28 21.13 8.67
N SER A 98 1.20 20.85 7.73
CA SER A 98 0.84 20.77 6.32
C SER A 98 1.81 19.96 5.47
N THR A 99 1.41 19.75 4.22
CA THR A 99 2.31 19.42 3.11
C THR A 99 3.36 20.51 2.93
N GLY A 100 4.61 20.14 2.61
CA GLY A 100 5.66 21.06 2.20
C GLY A 100 6.47 21.68 3.36
N TYR A 101 7.38 22.57 2.99
CA TYR A 101 8.34 23.23 3.88
C TYR A 101 7.86 24.63 4.22
N LEU A 102 7.78 24.97 5.50
CA LEU A 102 7.46 26.33 5.95
C LEU A 102 8.63 27.26 5.61
N GLN A 103 8.37 28.27 4.78
CA GLN A 103 9.40 29.21 4.27
C GLN A 103 9.72 30.34 5.23
N ASN A 104 8.79 30.71 6.08
CA ASN A 104 8.93 31.83 7.01
C ASN A 104 8.85 31.40 8.49
N SER A 105 9.50 30.30 8.82
CA SER A 105 9.51 29.68 10.15
C SER A 105 9.90 30.66 11.27
N ASN A 106 10.91 31.51 11.03
CA ASN A 106 11.42 32.49 11.99
C ASN A 106 10.48 33.71 12.18
N GLU A 107 9.48 33.87 11.32
CA GLU A 107 8.41 34.87 11.49
C GLU A 107 7.20 34.27 12.20
N ILE A 108 6.92 33.02 11.94
CA ILE A 108 5.77 32.30 12.49
C ILE A 108 6.02 31.85 13.92
N GLY A 109 7.17 31.25 14.18
CA GLY A 109 7.42 30.57 15.45
C GLY A 109 6.65 29.27 15.57
N LYS A 110 5.96 29.06 16.67
CA LYS A 110 5.09 27.89 16.91
C LYS A 110 5.84 26.55 16.90
N GLY A 111 7.15 26.55 17.21
CA GLY A 111 8.01 25.37 17.19
C GLY A 111 8.66 25.07 15.83
N TYR A 112 8.49 25.93 14.82
CA TYR A 112 9.13 25.82 13.51
C TYR A 112 10.41 26.67 13.39
N GLU A 113 10.60 27.62 14.29
CA GLU A 113 11.73 28.54 14.28
C GLU A 113 13.07 27.84 14.50
N ASP A 114 14.13 28.40 13.95
CA ASP A 114 15.49 27.92 14.19
C ASP A 114 15.86 28.01 15.68
N VAL A 115 16.67 27.05 16.13
CA VAL A 115 17.12 26.99 17.54
C VAL A 115 17.77 28.31 17.96
N GLY A 116 17.26 28.88 19.04
CA GLY A 116 17.74 30.16 19.58
C GLY A 116 17.09 31.39 18.98
N THR A 117 16.19 31.24 18.03
CA THR A 117 15.40 32.37 17.48
C THR A 117 14.27 32.76 18.43
N ILE A 118 14.16 34.06 18.73
CA ILE A 118 13.05 34.62 19.51
C ILE A 118 12.09 35.32 18.55
N VAL A 119 10.96 34.68 18.30
CA VAL A 119 9.91 35.23 17.44
C VAL A 119 9.07 36.26 18.21
N LYS A 120 8.97 37.48 17.67
CA LYS A 120 8.19 38.57 18.26
C LYS A 120 7.01 38.90 17.37
N THR A 121 5.83 38.42 17.72
CA THR A 121 4.58 38.79 17.03
C THR A 121 4.09 40.12 17.60
N PRO A 122 3.94 41.19 16.78
CA PRO A 122 3.43 42.48 17.26
C PRO A 122 2.04 42.33 17.91
N LYS A 123 1.80 43.06 19.02
CA LYS A 123 0.54 42.97 19.80
C LYS A 123 -0.73 43.23 18.96
N LYS A 124 -0.63 44.10 17.94
CA LYS A 124 -1.74 44.44 17.05
C LYS A 124 -2.01 43.42 15.94
N THR A 125 -1.12 42.48 15.72
CA THR A 125 -1.27 41.43 14.70
C THR A 125 -2.43 40.51 15.11
N LYS A 126 -3.42 40.38 14.24
CA LYS A 126 -4.56 39.46 14.43
C LYS A 126 -4.38 38.15 13.70
N LYS A 127 -3.77 38.18 12.53
CA LYS A 127 -3.55 37.01 11.63
C LYS A 127 -2.09 36.87 11.29
N LEU A 128 -1.67 35.62 11.06
CA LEU A 128 -0.34 35.25 10.50
C LEU A 128 -0.54 34.73 9.09
N ILE A 129 0.49 34.88 8.27
CA ILE A 129 0.57 34.33 6.93
C ILE A 129 1.60 33.19 6.96
N TRP A 130 1.12 31.97 6.87
CA TRP A 130 1.96 30.78 6.78
C TRP A 130 2.29 30.54 5.30
N HIS A 131 3.56 30.51 4.95
CA HIS A 131 4.03 30.32 3.58
C HIS A 131 4.73 28.98 3.43
N PHE A 132 4.10 28.04 2.72
CA PHE A 132 4.64 26.70 2.46
C PHE A 132 5.04 26.54 1.00
N ASN A 133 6.14 25.82 0.78
CA ASN A 133 6.56 25.37 -0.54
C ASN A 133 6.68 23.84 -0.54
N ALA A 134 5.98 23.18 -1.46
CA ALA A 134 6.00 21.72 -1.62
C ALA A 134 6.41 21.36 -3.06
N PRO A 135 7.67 20.98 -3.28
CA PRO A 135 8.16 20.62 -4.60
C PRO A 135 7.78 19.18 -4.96
N MET A 136 7.41 18.97 -6.23
CA MET A 136 7.16 17.63 -6.78
C MET A 136 6.21 16.78 -5.92
N VAL A 137 5.00 17.30 -5.72
CA VAL A 137 3.88 16.61 -5.07
C VAL A 137 2.63 16.73 -5.95
N HIS A 138 1.62 15.91 -5.71
CA HIS A 138 0.38 15.96 -6.50
C HIS A 138 -0.86 16.32 -5.67
N ASP A 139 -0.67 16.69 -4.41
CA ASP A 139 -1.71 17.23 -3.52
C ASP A 139 -1.11 18.12 -2.44
N PHE A 140 -1.97 18.92 -1.78
CA PHE A 140 -1.60 19.77 -0.67
C PHE A 140 -2.71 19.80 0.39
N THR A 141 -2.41 19.33 1.58
CA THR A 141 -3.30 19.33 2.73
C THR A 141 -2.71 20.08 3.92
N TRP A 142 -3.57 20.50 4.84
CA TRP A 142 -3.16 21.10 6.11
C TRP A 142 -4.23 20.90 7.18
N ALA A 143 -3.80 20.93 8.43
CA ALA A 143 -4.71 21.03 9.57
C ALA A 143 -4.23 22.09 10.54
N ALA A 144 -5.15 22.64 11.33
CA ALA A 144 -4.84 23.71 12.27
C ALA A 144 -5.69 23.64 13.54
N ASP A 145 -5.04 23.90 14.66
CA ASP A 145 -5.71 24.00 15.95
C ASP A 145 -4.98 24.99 16.87
N LYS A 146 -5.74 25.69 17.73
CA LYS A 146 -5.17 26.63 18.68
C LYS A 146 -4.43 25.94 19.83
N ASN A 147 -4.80 24.70 20.10
CA ASN A 147 -4.27 23.90 21.20
C ASN A 147 -3.33 22.79 20.73
N TYR A 148 -2.75 22.90 19.52
CA TYR A 148 -1.72 21.95 19.12
C TYR A 148 -0.45 22.13 19.93
N ILE A 149 0.10 21.00 20.38
CA ILE A 149 1.52 20.83 20.67
C ILE A 149 2.20 20.55 19.34
N HIS A 150 3.34 21.15 19.10
CA HIS A 150 4.20 20.85 17.98
C HIS A 150 5.56 20.35 18.50
N ASP A 151 5.79 19.06 18.35
CA ASP A 151 7.07 18.41 18.64
C ASP A 151 7.81 18.11 17.34
N THR A 152 9.12 18.02 17.42
CA THR A 152 9.98 17.56 16.32
C THR A 152 10.85 16.40 16.75
N PHE A 153 11.16 15.51 15.82
CA PHE A 153 12.06 14.38 16.04
C PHE A 153 12.97 14.19 14.80
N ASP A 154 14.22 13.79 15.02
CA ASP A 154 15.13 13.54 13.91
C ASP A 154 14.89 12.15 13.31
N GLY A 155 14.45 12.13 12.06
CA GLY A 155 14.31 10.91 11.27
C GLY A 155 15.58 10.53 10.51
N PRO A 156 15.57 9.42 9.79
CA PRO A 156 16.72 8.93 9.04
C PRO A 156 17.08 9.86 7.88
N ASN A 157 18.34 9.87 7.46
CA ASN A 157 18.85 10.62 6.31
C ASN A 157 18.62 12.15 6.37
N GLY A 158 18.51 12.70 7.58
CA GLY A 158 18.29 14.14 7.81
C GLY A 158 16.87 14.60 7.50
N VAL A 159 15.90 13.69 7.56
CA VAL A 159 14.48 14.04 7.52
C VAL A 159 14.06 14.59 8.89
N LYS A 160 13.43 15.76 8.92
CA LYS A 160 12.79 16.29 10.13
C LYS A 160 11.35 15.76 10.20
N LEU A 161 11.02 15.09 11.27
CA LEU A 161 9.66 14.63 11.58
C LEU A 161 8.98 15.69 12.46
N HIS A 162 7.78 16.10 12.06
CA HIS A 162 6.92 17.03 12.81
C HIS A 162 5.72 16.28 13.35
N PHE A 163 5.38 16.51 14.61
CA PHE A 163 4.24 15.89 15.28
C PHE A 163 3.35 17.00 15.83
N LEU A 164 2.15 17.12 15.29
CA LEU A 164 1.17 18.13 15.70
C LEU A 164 -0.06 17.43 16.26
N TYR A 165 -0.32 17.63 17.54
CA TYR A 165 -1.41 16.96 18.24
C TYR A 165 -2.01 17.83 19.37
N LYS A 166 -3.23 17.53 19.74
CA LYS A 166 -3.95 18.28 20.79
C LYS A 166 -3.19 18.24 22.12
N ASN A 167 -3.16 19.37 22.80
CA ASN A 167 -2.69 19.45 24.19
C ASN A 167 -3.72 18.78 25.13
N ASN A 168 -3.80 17.47 25.02
CA ASN A 168 -4.65 16.61 25.83
C ASN A 168 -3.77 15.67 26.66
N PRO A 169 -3.74 15.79 28.01
CA PRO A 169 -2.89 14.97 28.87
C PRO A 169 -3.02 13.46 28.67
N LYS A 170 -4.16 12.99 28.16
CA LYS A 170 -4.41 11.55 27.92
C LYS A 170 -3.59 10.98 26.78
N ILE A 171 -3.19 11.79 25.79
CA ILE A 171 -2.53 11.33 24.57
C ILE A 171 -1.04 11.73 24.48
N ILE A 172 -0.60 12.76 25.21
CA ILE A 172 0.76 13.32 25.11
C ILE A 172 1.83 12.24 25.23
N GLU A 173 1.71 11.35 26.19
CA GLU A 173 2.69 10.28 26.42
C GLU A 173 2.77 9.30 25.24
N ASN A 174 1.63 8.91 24.67
CA ASN A 174 1.59 8.05 23.50
C ASN A 174 2.19 8.74 22.26
N TRP A 175 1.88 10.03 22.04
CA TRP A 175 2.47 10.79 20.96
C TRP A 175 4.00 10.97 21.09
N LYS A 176 4.53 11.12 22.28
CA LYS A 176 5.98 11.15 22.50
C LYS A 176 6.64 9.80 22.22
N LYS A 177 6.02 8.70 22.62
CA LYS A 177 6.50 7.34 22.32
C LYS A 177 6.36 6.97 20.84
N LEU A 178 5.39 7.54 20.14
CA LEU A 178 5.20 7.37 18.72
C LEU A 178 6.37 7.91 17.89
N GLN A 179 7.00 9.00 18.31
CA GLN A 179 8.07 9.68 17.55
C GLN A 179 9.24 8.76 17.17
N PRO A 180 9.89 8.06 18.10
CA PRO A 180 10.96 7.13 17.75
C PRO A 180 10.48 5.93 16.93
N ASN A 181 9.24 5.45 17.14
CA ASN A 181 8.66 4.39 16.34
C ASN A 181 8.50 4.83 14.87
N THR A 182 7.98 6.04 14.64
CA THR A 182 7.85 6.64 13.30
C THR A 182 9.19 6.77 12.60
N ALA A 183 10.23 7.27 13.31
CA ALA A 183 11.58 7.37 12.76
C ALA A 183 12.14 5.99 12.37
N LYS A 184 11.91 4.97 13.20
CA LYS A 184 12.38 3.61 12.93
C LYS A 184 11.62 2.95 11.77
N LEU A 185 10.31 3.14 11.66
CA LEU A 185 9.53 2.69 10.52
C LEU A 185 10.01 3.34 9.22
N MET A 186 10.27 4.65 9.22
CA MET A 186 10.84 5.34 8.05
C MET A 186 12.21 4.76 7.65
N GLU A 187 13.05 4.40 8.61
CA GLU A 187 14.33 3.73 8.32
C GLU A 187 14.12 2.35 7.67
N ILE A 188 13.18 1.55 8.20
CA ILE A 188 12.80 0.25 7.63
C ILE A 188 12.33 0.44 6.19
N TYR A 189 11.42 1.36 5.92
CA TYR A 189 10.86 1.62 4.59
C TYR A 189 11.91 2.13 3.60
N ASN A 190 12.83 3.01 4.04
CA ASN A 190 13.97 3.43 3.24
C ASN A 190 14.85 2.25 2.79
N ASN A 191 15.05 1.27 3.67
CA ASN A 191 15.88 0.09 3.38
C ASN A 191 15.15 -0.96 2.54
N THR A 192 13.82 -1.02 2.66
CA THR A 192 12.97 -2.02 2.01
C THR A 192 12.60 -1.60 0.60
N VAL A 193 12.13 -0.37 0.42
CA VAL A 193 11.60 0.14 -0.85
C VAL A 193 12.60 1.07 -1.53
N GLY A 194 12.99 2.15 -0.84
CA GLY A 194 13.90 3.17 -1.35
C GLY A 194 13.87 4.43 -0.51
N LYS A 195 14.85 5.29 -0.71
CA LYS A 195 15.04 6.47 0.11
C LYS A 195 13.89 7.47 -0.05
N TYR A 196 13.26 7.87 1.06
CA TYR A 196 12.32 8.98 1.12
C TYR A 196 12.98 10.27 0.60
N PRO A 197 12.42 10.95 -0.41
CA PRO A 197 13.15 12.00 -1.12
C PRO A 197 13.08 13.38 -0.47
N TYR A 198 12.09 13.59 0.40
CA TYR A 198 11.89 14.89 1.04
C TYR A 198 12.67 15.02 2.35
N LYS A 199 12.80 16.25 2.86
CA LYS A 199 13.53 16.57 4.08
C LYS A 199 12.65 16.74 5.31
N GLN A 200 11.36 16.57 5.16
CA GLN A 200 10.41 16.56 6.28
C GLN A 200 9.27 15.58 6.02
N TYR A 201 8.62 15.17 7.12
CA TYR A 201 7.34 14.47 7.14
C TYR A 201 6.56 14.91 8.38
N SER A 202 5.25 15.18 8.23
CA SER A 202 4.41 15.65 9.32
C SER A 202 3.34 14.63 9.68
N VAL A 203 3.27 14.24 10.95
CA VAL A 203 2.18 13.47 11.54
C VAL A 203 1.26 14.44 12.27
N ILE A 204 0.04 14.58 11.79
CA ILE A 204 -0.87 15.64 12.24
C ILE A 204 -2.17 15.00 12.72
N GLN A 205 -2.54 15.26 13.98
CA GLN A 205 -3.86 14.88 14.48
C GLN A 205 -4.92 15.71 13.73
N GLY A 206 -5.84 15.06 13.03
CA GLY A 206 -6.87 15.71 12.23
C GLY A 206 -7.66 14.70 11.40
N GLY A 207 -8.55 15.21 10.56
CA GLY A 207 -9.38 14.34 9.73
C GLY A 207 -10.43 13.56 10.51
N ASP A 208 -10.87 12.43 9.96
CA ASP A 208 -11.93 11.55 10.52
C ASP A 208 -11.49 10.08 10.67
N GLY A 209 -10.23 9.78 10.36
CA GLY A 209 -9.62 8.44 10.42
C GLY A 209 -8.12 8.52 10.28
N GLY A 210 -7.52 7.62 9.48
CA GLY A 210 -6.23 7.78 8.86
C GLY A 210 -6.42 8.29 7.46
N MET A 211 -5.47 9.10 6.98
CA MET A 211 -5.43 9.59 5.61
C MET A 211 -4.03 10.08 5.26
N GLU A 212 -3.52 9.53 4.21
CA GLU A 212 -2.25 9.85 3.62
C GLU A 212 -2.31 11.12 2.77
N TYR A 213 -1.25 11.92 2.84
CA TYR A 213 -1.01 13.05 1.96
C TYR A 213 0.47 13.20 1.65
N ALA A 214 0.79 13.97 0.62
CA ALA A 214 2.17 14.25 0.27
C ALA A 214 2.89 14.94 1.43
N MET A 215 4.00 14.36 1.88
CA MET A 215 4.86 14.83 2.97
C MET A 215 4.17 14.94 4.34
N CYS A 216 2.95 14.45 4.51
CA CYS A 216 2.25 14.43 5.79
C CYS A 216 1.12 13.39 5.83
N THR A 217 0.59 13.16 7.02
CA THR A 217 -0.62 12.37 7.24
C THR A 217 -1.55 13.07 8.23
N LEU A 218 -2.86 12.94 8.02
CA LEU A 218 -3.87 13.32 8.99
C LEU A 218 -4.40 12.06 9.68
N VAL A 219 -4.36 12.04 11.01
CA VAL A 219 -4.77 10.87 11.79
C VAL A 219 -5.62 11.26 12.99
N LEU A 220 -6.51 10.35 13.39
CA LEU A 220 -7.10 10.41 14.72
C LEU A 220 -6.03 10.00 15.75
N GLY A 221 -5.92 10.76 16.83
CA GLY A 221 -4.78 10.67 17.73
C GLY A 221 -5.06 10.14 19.13
N GLU A 222 -6.30 9.78 19.46
CA GLU A 222 -6.71 9.33 20.80
C GLU A 222 -6.59 7.81 21.02
N GLY A 223 -5.92 7.09 20.13
CA GLY A 223 -5.71 5.64 20.25
C GLY A 223 -4.58 5.24 21.20
N GLU A 224 -4.54 3.94 21.51
CA GLU A 224 -3.42 3.33 22.22
C GLU A 224 -2.16 3.32 21.34
N LEU A 225 -0.97 3.29 21.96
CA LEU A 225 0.30 3.42 21.25
C LEU A 225 0.49 2.38 20.14
N GLU A 226 0.11 1.13 20.36
CA GLU A 226 0.25 0.06 19.37
C GLU A 226 -0.63 0.33 18.13
N GLY A 227 -1.92 0.61 18.35
CA GLY A 227 -2.85 0.95 17.26
C GLY A 227 -2.44 2.23 16.52
N LEU A 228 -1.97 3.26 17.27
CA LEU A 228 -1.50 4.49 16.67
C LEU A 228 -0.20 4.26 15.87
N THR A 229 0.70 3.39 16.34
CA THR A 229 1.92 3.02 15.60
C THR A 229 1.56 2.27 14.31
N GLY A 230 0.61 1.33 14.36
CA GLY A 230 0.11 0.63 13.17
C GLY A 230 -0.52 1.58 12.16
N LEU A 231 -1.37 2.50 12.64
CA LEU A 231 -1.96 3.54 11.79
C LEU A 231 -0.88 4.39 11.10
N ILE A 232 0.13 4.85 11.83
CA ILE A 232 1.24 5.61 11.23
C ILE A 232 2.10 4.74 10.30
N ALA A 233 2.26 3.46 10.59
CA ALA A 233 2.96 2.55 9.70
C ALA A 233 2.26 2.45 8.34
N HIS A 234 0.92 2.38 8.34
CA HIS A 234 0.11 2.39 7.14
C HIS A 234 0.20 3.74 6.42
N GLU A 235 -0.24 4.82 7.06
CA GLU A 235 -0.35 6.14 6.45
C GLU A 235 1.01 6.69 5.96
N MET A 236 2.09 6.43 6.67
CA MET A 236 3.43 6.79 6.21
C MET A 236 3.89 5.88 5.06
N GLY A 237 3.45 4.63 5.00
CA GLY A 237 3.72 3.70 3.91
C GLY A 237 3.26 4.22 2.55
N HIS A 238 2.13 4.90 2.51
CA HIS A 238 1.61 5.60 1.34
C HIS A 238 2.56 6.67 0.79
N SER A 239 3.52 7.17 1.58
CA SER A 239 4.55 8.05 1.04
C SER A 239 5.34 7.41 -0.09
N TRP A 240 5.49 6.09 -0.10
CA TRP A 240 6.14 5.34 -1.18
C TRP A 240 5.16 4.91 -2.26
N PHE A 241 4.00 4.33 -1.87
CA PHE A 241 3.09 3.66 -2.79
C PHE A 241 1.87 4.50 -3.21
N GLN A 242 1.89 5.83 -2.92
CA GLN A 242 0.96 6.78 -3.48
C GLN A 242 1.56 8.17 -3.68
N HIS A 243 2.35 8.67 -2.73
CA HIS A 243 2.84 10.05 -2.83
C HIS A 243 4.22 10.19 -3.50
N ILE A 244 4.86 9.08 -3.88
CA ILE A 244 6.06 9.05 -4.71
C ILE A 244 5.83 8.22 -5.98
N LEU A 245 5.05 7.14 -5.91
CA LEU A 245 4.58 6.32 -7.02
C LEU A 245 3.08 6.57 -7.19
N ALA A 246 2.70 7.66 -7.84
CA ALA A 246 1.32 8.17 -7.89
C ALA A 246 0.43 7.38 -8.87
N THR A 247 0.18 6.13 -8.58
CA THR A 247 -0.74 5.29 -9.35
C THR A 247 -2.16 5.90 -9.35
N ASN A 248 -2.91 5.68 -10.41
CA ASN A 248 -4.33 6.08 -10.47
C ASN A 248 -5.16 5.22 -9.51
N GLU A 249 -5.46 5.72 -8.32
CA GLU A 249 -6.18 5.03 -7.25
C GLU A 249 -7.62 4.70 -7.63
N ALA A 250 -8.26 5.52 -8.45
CA ALA A 250 -9.61 5.24 -8.91
C ALA A 250 -9.69 3.97 -9.76
N LYS A 251 -8.62 3.66 -10.50
CA LYS A 251 -8.52 2.46 -11.35
C LYS A 251 -7.80 1.30 -10.67
N HIS A 252 -6.86 1.58 -9.79
CA HIS A 252 -5.91 0.62 -9.23
C HIS A 252 -5.74 0.80 -7.71
N GLY A 253 -6.84 0.96 -6.95
CA GLY A 253 -6.79 1.17 -5.51
C GLY A 253 -6.00 0.12 -4.73
N TRP A 254 -5.87 -1.09 -5.26
CA TRP A 254 -5.07 -2.15 -4.67
C TRP A 254 -3.54 -1.90 -4.76
N MET A 255 -3.07 -1.08 -5.72
CA MET A 255 -1.64 -0.71 -5.81
C MET A 255 -1.26 0.33 -4.76
N ASP A 256 -2.20 1.15 -4.38
CA ASP A 256 -2.09 2.07 -3.26
C ASP A 256 -2.22 1.31 -1.93
N GLU A 257 -3.40 0.84 -1.61
CA GLU A 257 -3.75 0.24 -0.32
C GLU A 257 -3.11 -1.13 -0.08
N GLY A 258 -3.02 -1.94 -1.13
CA GLY A 258 -2.46 -3.28 -1.01
C GLY A 258 -0.95 -3.30 -0.84
N MET A 259 -0.23 -2.46 -1.60
CA MET A 259 1.21 -2.32 -1.45
C MET A 259 1.56 -1.68 -0.10
N THR A 260 0.77 -0.72 0.35
CA THR A 260 0.93 -0.09 1.66
C THR A 260 0.62 -1.05 2.79
N THR A 261 -0.45 -1.86 2.72
CA THR A 261 -0.75 -2.90 3.71
C THR A 261 0.37 -3.95 3.79
N TRP A 262 0.97 -4.32 2.65
CA TRP A 262 2.13 -5.18 2.65
C TRP A 262 3.31 -4.54 3.39
N LEU A 263 3.60 -3.27 3.11
CA LEU A 263 4.71 -2.54 3.73
C LEU A 263 4.48 -2.31 5.22
N GLU A 264 3.26 -1.98 5.63
CA GLU A 264 2.83 -1.86 7.03
C GLU A 264 3.11 -3.15 7.80
N ASN A 265 2.57 -4.29 7.33
CA ASN A 265 2.71 -5.58 7.99
C ASN A 265 4.20 -6.01 8.09
N TYR A 266 4.95 -5.81 7.00
CA TYR A 266 6.40 -6.04 7.00
C TYR A 266 7.11 -5.13 8.01
N GLY A 267 6.82 -3.82 7.99
CA GLY A 267 7.43 -2.82 8.85
C GLY A 267 7.14 -3.03 10.34
N MET A 268 5.89 -3.35 10.67
CA MET A 268 5.48 -3.66 12.06
C MET A 268 6.16 -4.93 12.59
N ASN A 269 6.29 -5.97 11.76
CA ASN A 269 7.02 -7.19 12.12
C ASN A 269 8.52 -6.91 12.39
N GLU A 270 9.16 -6.08 11.57
CA GLU A 270 10.55 -5.67 11.76
C GLU A 270 10.71 -4.75 12.97
N LEU A 271 9.79 -3.82 13.21
CA LEU A 271 9.81 -2.92 14.37
C LEU A 271 9.68 -3.68 15.68
N ALA A 272 8.71 -4.59 15.75
CA ALA A 272 8.45 -5.42 16.94
C ALA A 272 9.49 -6.54 17.13
N LYS A 273 10.31 -6.85 16.11
CA LYS A 273 11.27 -7.96 16.09
C LYS A 273 10.64 -9.33 16.37
N THR A 274 9.37 -9.48 16.04
CA THR A 274 8.61 -10.72 16.29
C THR A 274 9.02 -11.86 15.39
N LYS A 275 9.62 -11.56 14.23
CA LYS A 275 10.09 -12.54 13.23
C LYS A 275 9.01 -13.56 12.84
N LEU A 276 7.77 -13.09 12.70
CA LEU A 276 6.68 -13.93 12.20
C LEU A 276 7.04 -14.44 10.81
N VAL A 277 6.77 -15.71 10.56
CA VAL A 277 6.95 -16.33 9.24
C VAL A 277 5.98 -15.70 8.24
N ASN A 278 4.75 -15.46 8.66
CA ASN A 278 3.73 -14.78 7.87
C ASN A 278 3.15 -13.58 8.64
N PRO A 279 3.69 -12.38 8.46
CA PRO A 279 3.12 -11.18 9.07
C PRO A 279 1.81 -10.70 8.42
N HIS A 280 1.40 -11.32 7.31
CA HIS A 280 0.22 -10.96 6.50
C HIS A 280 -1.01 -11.82 6.82
N GLU A 281 -1.02 -12.58 7.90
CA GLU A 281 -2.04 -13.60 8.21
C GLU A 281 -3.48 -13.07 8.17
N ASP A 282 -3.71 -11.85 8.64
CA ASP A 282 -5.05 -11.26 8.64
C ASP A 282 -5.54 -10.94 7.22
N SER A 283 -4.66 -10.58 6.31
CA SER A 283 -5.00 -10.45 4.89
C SER A 283 -5.43 -11.78 4.28
N TYR A 284 -4.76 -12.90 4.64
CA TYR A 284 -5.18 -14.24 4.21
C TYR A 284 -6.58 -14.59 4.74
N LYS A 285 -6.86 -14.35 6.03
CA LYS A 285 -8.17 -14.62 6.63
C LYS A 285 -9.28 -13.82 5.93
N ASN A 286 -9.04 -12.53 5.71
CA ASN A 286 -10.00 -11.64 5.04
C ASN A 286 -10.27 -12.07 3.60
N TYR A 287 -9.21 -12.42 2.85
CA TYR A 287 -9.33 -12.90 1.48
C TYR A 287 -10.12 -14.21 1.41
N VAL A 288 -9.75 -15.21 2.21
CA VAL A 288 -10.45 -16.50 2.26
C VAL A 288 -11.92 -16.32 2.61
N PHE A 289 -12.23 -15.45 3.56
CA PHE A 289 -13.61 -15.10 3.90
C PHE A 289 -14.35 -14.52 2.68
N MET A 290 -13.74 -13.58 1.95
CA MET A 290 -14.35 -12.93 0.79
C MET A 290 -14.52 -13.91 -0.37
N ALA A 291 -13.51 -14.69 -0.71
CA ALA A 291 -13.55 -15.69 -1.78
C ALA A 291 -14.67 -16.72 -1.56
N LYS A 292 -14.86 -17.18 -0.31
CA LYS A 292 -15.95 -18.11 0.06
C LYS A 292 -17.34 -17.46 0.10
N SER A 293 -17.41 -16.14 0.18
CA SER A 293 -18.69 -15.42 0.25
C SER A 293 -19.41 -15.31 -1.10
N LEU A 294 -18.74 -15.57 -2.20
CA LEU A 294 -19.21 -15.36 -3.59
C LEU A 294 -19.60 -13.89 -3.90
N ARG A 295 -19.10 -12.95 -3.12
CA ARG A 295 -19.37 -11.50 -3.26
C ARG A 295 -18.13 -10.74 -3.75
N GLU A 296 -17.04 -11.43 -3.98
CA GLU A 296 -15.79 -10.86 -4.45
C GLU A 296 -15.99 -10.20 -5.82
N MET A 297 -15.34 -9.05 -6.03
CA MET A 297 -15.26 -8.37 -7.30
C MET A 297 -13.80 -8.30 -7.77
N PRO A 298 -13.54 -8.30 -9.10
CA PRO A 298 -12.18 -8.15 -9.62
C PRO A 298 -11.52 -6.84 -9.15
N GLN A 299 -10.22 -6.87 -8.88
CA GLN A 299 -9.47 -5.69 -8.42
C GLN A 299 -9.38 -4.56 -9.46
N CYS A 300 -9.56 -4.87 -10.75
CA CYS A 300 -9.58 -3.89 -11.84
C CYS A 300 -10.88 -3.06 -11.92
N VAL A 301 -11.88 -3.37 -11.11
CA VAL A 301 -13.11 -2.57 -11.05
C VAL A 301 -12.76 -1.18 -10.51
N HIS A 302 -13.27 -0.15 -11.19
CA HIS A 302 -13.13 1.23 -10.73
C HIS A 302 -13.57 1.37 -9.27
N ALA A 303 -12.81 2.07 -8.45
CA ALA A 303 -12.99 2.14 -7.00
C ALA A 303 -14.44 2.52 -6.58
N ASP A 304 -15.06 3.47 -7.29
CA ASP A 304 -16.43 3.91 -7.02
C ASP A 304 -17.53 2.94 -7.49
N ARG A 305 -17.18 1.85 -8.17
CA ARG A 305 -18.13 0.85 -8.71
C ARG A 305 -18.20 -0.43 -7.89
N PHE A 306 -17.49 -0.52 -6.80
CA PHE A 306 -17.66 -1.63 -5.86
C PHE A 306 -19.03 -1.54 -5.19
N ASP A 307 -19.78 -2.63 -5.17
CA ASP A 307 -21.14 -2.68 -4.65
C ASP A 307 -21.21 -2.37 -3.14
N GLU A 308 -20.14 -2.72 -2.41
CA GLU A 308 -20.06 -2.55 -0.96
C GLU A 308 -18.67 -2.07 -0.51
N ASN A 309 -18.64 -1.24 0.52
CA ASN A 309 -17.38 -0.77 1.14
C ASN A 309 -16.51 -1.94 1.62
N ARG A 310 -17.10 -2.99 2.16
CA ARG A 310 -16.36 -4.16 2.64
C ARG A 310 -15.69 -4.92 1.51
N VAL A 311 -16.37 -5.06 0.37
CA VAL A 311 -15.81 -5.70 -0.83
C VAL A 311 -14.64 -4.88 -1.36
N TYR A 312 -14.80 -3.56 -1.47
CA TYR A 312 -13.69 -2.65 -1.81
C TYR A 312 -12.50 -2.79 -0.87
N SER A 313 -12.75 -2.70 0.45
CA SER A 313 -11.65 -2.75 1.43
C SER A 313 -10.89 -4.08 1.38
N ILE A 314 -11.58 -5.22 1.32
CA ILE A 314 -10.89 -6.51 1.24
C ILE A 314 -10.17 -6.68 -0.11
N SER A 315 -10.77 -6.22 -1.21
CA SER A 315 -10.16 -6.27 -2.54
C SER A 315 -8.90 -5.40 -2.61
N SER A 316 -8.96 -4.16 -2.14
CA SER A 316 -7.85 -3.22 -2.23
C SER A 316 -6.74 -3.52 -1.22
N TYR A 317 -7.07 -3.66 0.06
CA TYR A 317 -6.10 -3.87 1.15
C TYR A 317 -5.63 -5.32 1.22
N SER A 318 -6.52 -6.25 1.53
CA SER A 318 -6.14 -7.63 1.85
C SER A 318 -5.74 -8.42 0.60
N LYS A 319 -6.56 -8.42 -0.46
CA LYS A 319 -6.23 -9.11 -1.72
C LYS A 319 -5.08 -8.42 -2.44
N GLY A 320 -4.98 -7.08 -2.36
CA GLY A 320 -3.83 -6.32 -2.87
C GLY A 320 -2.52 -6.70 -2.18
N ASN A 321 -2.53 -6.84 -0.85
CA ASN A 321 -1.39 -7.39 -0.10
C ASN A 321 -1.06 -8.82 -0.54
N LEU A 322 -2.08 -9.66 -0.73
CA LEU A 322 -1.85 -11.03 -1.20
C LEU A 322 -1.29 -11.11 -2.61
N PHE A 323 -1.64 -10.17 -3.48
CA PHE A 323 -0.98 -10.06 -4.77
C PHE A 323 0.55 -9.95 -4.62
N LEU A 324 1.04 -9.20 -3.65
CA LEU A 324 2.48 -9.08 -3.39
C LEU A 324 3.06 -10.34 -2.74
N THR A 325 2.40 -10.88 -1.73
CA THR A 325 2.90 -12.08 -1.02
C THR A 325 2.90 -13.32 -1.89
N GLN A 326 1.92 -13.46 -2.80
CA GLN A 326 1.89 -14.57 -3.74
C GLN A 326 2.90 -14.37 -4.88
N LEU A 327 3.19 -13.13 -5.28
CA LEU A 327 4.30 -12.87 -6.19
C LEU A 327 5.63 -13.25 -5.54
N GLU A 328 5.86 -12.89 -4.26
CA GLU A 328 7.02 -13.31 -3.48
C GLU A 328 7.11 -14.84 -3.42
N TYR A 329 5.99 -15.54 -3.16
CA TYR A 329 5.92 -17.01 -3.16
C TYR A 329 6.38 -17.61 -4.50
N ILE A 330 5.99 -16.99 -5.63
CA ILE A 330 6.33 -17.51 -6.97
C ILE A 330 7.78 -17.23 -7.34
N ILE A 331 8.26 -15.98 -7.15
CA ILE A 331 9.57 -15.56 -7.67
C ILE A 331 10.70 -15.64 -6.61
N GLY A 332 10.38 -15.96 -5.38
CA GLY A 332 11.29 -16.00 -4.24
C GLY A 332 11.57 -14.62 -3.65
N LYS A 333 11.87 -14.62 -2.35
CA LYS A 333 12.03 -13.39 -1.55
C LYS A 333 13.08 -12.42 -2.11
N GLU A 334 14.22 -12.94 -2.51
CA GLU A 334 15.33 -12.11 -3.01
C GLU A 334 14.93 -11.34 -4.28
N ASN A 335 14.32 -12.04 -5.26
CA ASN A 335 13.89 -11.45 -6.52
C ASN A 335 12.73 -10.47 -6.28
N PHE A 336 11.81 -10.82 -5.39
CA PHE A 336 10.71 -9.93 -5.02
C PHE A 336 11.23 -8.62 -4.43
N MET A 337 12.15 -8.66 -3.46
CA MET A 337 12.73 -7.46 -2.86
C MET A 337 13.53 -6.62 -3.87
N LYS A 338 14.23 -7.26 -4.82
CA LYS A 338 14.87 -6.55 -5.94
C LYS A 338 13.84 -5.87 -6.84
N SER A 339 12.70 -6.53 -7.09
CA SER A 339 11.61 -5.98 -7.91
C SER A 339 11.00 -4.75 -7.27
N ILE A 340 10.70 -4.77 -5.97
CA ILE A 340 10.18 -3.62 -5.22
C ILE A 340 11.15 -2.42 -5.32
N LYS A 341 12.42 -2.64 -5.04
CA LYS A 341 13.44 -1.56 -5.10
C LYS A 341 13.62 -0.99 -6.49
N ARG A 342 13.63 -1.85 -7.50
CA ARG A 342 13.76 -1.43 -8.89
C ARG A 342 12.52 -0.66 -9.35
N TYR A 343 11.32 -1.15 -9.05
CA TYR A 343 10.07 -0.49 -9.37
C TYR A 343 10.03 0.93 -8.80
N PHE A 344 10.37 1.09 -7.52
CA PHE A 344 10.46 2.42 -6.91
C PHE A 344 11.48 3.32 -7.62
N ASN A 345 12.67 2.82 -7.91
CA ASN A 345 13.72 3.64 -8.55
C ASN A 345 13.38 4.05 -9.98
N ASP A 346 12.75 3.15 -10.75
CA ASP A 346 12.43 3.37 -12.16
C ASP A 346 11.21 4.29 -12.32
N TYR A 347 10.25 4.27 -11.38
CA TYR A 347 8.95 4.93 -11.53
C TYR A 347 8.62 6.03 -10.51
N LYS A 348 9.53 6.33 -9.58
CA LYS A 348 9.30 7.45 -8.65
C LYS A 348 9.02 8.76 -9.38
N PHE A 349 8.06 9.54 -8.86
CA PHE A 349 7.56 10.79 -9.45
C PHE A 349 6.88 10.62 -10.81
N SER A 350 6.24 9.47 -11.02
CA SER A 350 5.40 9.19 -12.18
C SER A 350 4.07 8.58 -11.77
N HIS A 351 3.27 8.14 -12.74
CA HIS A 351 1.99 7.46 -12.54
C HIS A 351 2.09 6.02 -13.07
N PRO A 352 2.76 5.11 -12.35
CA PRO A 352 2.92 3.74 -12.80
C PRO A 352 1.62 2.94 -12.74
N THR A 353 1.57 1.90 -13.57
CA THR A 353 0.43 0.99 -13.72
C THR A 353 0.77 -0.41 -13.19
N PRO A 354 -0.23 -1.31 -13.02
CA PRO A 354 0.03 -2.72 -12.72
C PRO A 354 1.03 -3.38 -13.66
N THR A 355 0.96 -3.04 -14.95
CA THR A 355 1.86 -3.56 -15.99
C THR A 355 3.32 -3.17 -15.73
N ASP A 356 3.57 -1.95 -15.29
CA ASP A 356 4.93 -1.47 -14.98
C ASP A 356 5.56 -2.26 -13.83
N PHE A 357 4.77 -2.57 -12.80
CA PHE A 357 5.23 -3.39 -11.67
C PHE A 357 5.55 -4.82 -12.10
N ILE A 358 4.64 -5.46 -12.84
CA ILE A 358 4.83 -6.84 -13.33
C ILE A 358 6.01 -6.92 -14.30
N HIS A 359 6.13 -6.01 -15.27
CA HIS A 359 7.28 -5.97 -16.17
C HIS A 359 8.61 -5.76 -15.44
N THR A 360 8.59 -5.04 -14.31
CA THR A 360 9.79 -4.91 -13.47
C THR A 360 10.20 -6.25 -12.87
N ALA A 361 9.25 -7.04 -12.36
CA ALA A 361 9.50 -8.37 -11.83
C ALA A 361 9.95 -9.34 -12.93
N GLU A 362 9.36 -9.28 -14.12
CA GLU A 362 9.78 -10.05 -15.30
C GLU A 362 11.21 -9.73 -15.72
N LYS A 363 11.61 -8.45 -15.72
CA LYS A 363 13.00 -8.03 -16.03
C LYS A 363 14.02 -8.53 -15.00
N ILE A 364 13.62 -8.75 -13.76
CA ILE A 364 14.49 -9.30 -12.70
C ILE A 364 14.63 -10.80 -12.83
N THR A 365 13.55 -11.51 -13.16
CA THR A 365 13.48 -12.98 -13.09
C THR A 365 13.58 -13.66 -14.45
N SER A 366 13.15 -13.02 -15.52
CA SER A 366 12.83 -13.61 -16.83
C SER A 366 11.61 -14.55 -16.81
N ALA A 367 10.82 -14.55 -15.73
CA ALA A 367 9.55 -15.26 -15.65
C ALA A 367 8.49 -14.57 -16.52
N ASN A 368 7.50 -15.34 -16.99
CA ASN A 368 6.30 -14.77 -17.59
C ASN A 368 5.23 -14.60 -16.50
N LEU A 369 4.85 -13.37 -16.19
CA LEU A 369 3.94 -13.04 -15.09
C LEU A 369 2.62 -12.41 -15.56
N ASN A 370 2.39 -12.24 -16.87
CA ASN A 370 1.13 -11.66 -17.37
C ASN A 370 -0.10 -12.49 -16.96
N TRP A 371 0.00 -13.82 -16.98
CA TRP A 371 -1.06 -14.71 -16.49
C TRP A 371 -1.38 -14.41 -15.02
N TYR A 372 -0.35 -14.21 -14.19
CA TYR A 372 -0.46 -13.91 -12.76
C TYR A 372 -1.20 -12.61 -12.52
N MET A 373 -0.80 -11.54 -13.21
CA MET A 373 -1.47 -10.25 -13.13
C MET A 373 -2.95 -10.38 -13.52
N ASN A 374 -3.25 -11.06 -14.62
CA ASN A 374 -4.62 -11.22 -15.09
C ASN A 374 -5.48 -12.03 -14.11
N GLU A 375 -4.98 -13.13 -13.59
CA GLU A 375 -5.72 -13.97 -12.63
C GLU A 375 -6.06 -13.20 -11.36
N TRP A 376 -5.10 -12.47 -10.79
CA TRP A 376 -5.33 -11.72 -9.56
C TRP A 376 -6.20 -10.48 -9.75
N THR A 377 -6.01 -9.73 -10.85
CA THR A 377 -6.63 -8.41 -10.99
C THR A 377 -7.91 -8.41 -11.81
N GLN A 378 -8.02 -9.30 -12.82
CA GLN A 378 -9.14 -9.31 -13.76
C GLN A 378 -10.21 -10.36 -13.41
N THR A 379 -9.91 -11.27 -12.49
CA THR A 379 -10.80 -12.38 -12.13
C THR A 379 -11.05 -12.47 -10.63
N THR A 380 -12.01 -13.31 -10.26
CA THR A 380 -12.23 -13.78 -8.88
C THR A 380 -11.87 -15.26 -8.74
N ASN A 381 -10.99 -15.75 -9.60
CA ASN A 381 -10.47 -17.11 -9.52
C ASN A 381 -9.69 -17.31 -8.23
N THR A 382 -9.76 -18.52 -7.67
CA THR A 382 -9.13 -18.87 -6.39
C THR A 382 -8.05 -19.89 -6.58
N ILE A 383 -7.09 -19.89 -5.67
CA ILE A 383 -6.13 -20.99 -5.48
C ILE A 383 -6.80 -22.00 -4.56
N ASP A 384 -6.97 -23.23 -5.02
CA ASP A 384 -7.52 -24.34 -4.24
C ASP A 384 -6.95 -25.65 -4.81
N TYR A 385 -6.07 -26.28 -4.07
CA TYR A 385 -5.43 -27.55 -4.40
C TYR A 385 -5.74 -28.59 -3.34
N ALA A 386 -5.73 -29.86 -3.72
CA ALA A 386 -5.96 -30.96 -2.80
C ALA A 386 -5.10 -32.18 -3.12
N ILE A 387 -4.78 -32.96 -2.12
CA ILE A 387 -4.31 -34.34 -2.30
C ILE A 387 -5.55 -35.21 -2.45
N LYS A 388 -5.78 -35.67 -3.69
CA LYS A 388 -6.94 -36.49 -4.03
C LYS A 388 -6.77 -37.91 -3.51
N ASP A 389 -5.65 -38.58 -3.87
CA ASP A 389 -5.36 -39.96 -3.56
C ASP A 389 -3.86 -40.19 -3.32
N VAL A 390 -3.54 -41.11 -2.42
CA VAL A 390 -2.19 -41.68 -2.26
C VAL A 390 -2.35 -43.21 -2.19
N VAL A 391 -1.94 -43.90 -3.23
CA VAL A 391 -2.17 -45.33 -3.39
C VAL A 391 -0.90 -46.08 -3.84
N GLU A 392 -0.71 -47.32 -3.36
CA GLU A 392 0.35 -48.20 -3.83
C GLU A 392 -0.13 -48.98 -5.04
N ILE A 393 0.55 -48.87 -6.18
CA ILE A 393 0.22 -49.54 -7.42
C ILE A 393 1.53 -49.97 -8.11
N ASN A 394 1.61 -51.27 -8.50
CA ASN A 394 2.71 -51.79 -9.34
C ASN A 394 4.11 -51.44 -8.82
N GLY A 395 4.33 -51.54 -7.52
CA GLY A 395 5.66 -51.32 -6.91
C GLY A 395 6.05 -49.82 -6.77
N LYS A 396 5.11 -48.91 -6.84
CA LYS A 396 5.30 -47.48 -6.60
C LYS A 396 4.14 -46.90 -5.79
N THR A 397 4.37 -45.76 -5.15
CA THR A 397 3.32 -44.95 -4.53
C THR A 397 2.94 -43.84 -5.50
N SER A 398 1.68 -43.84 -5.95
CA SER A 398 1.12 -42.81 -6.81
C SER A 398 0.37 -41.78 -5.95
N ILE A 399 0.80 -40.52 -6.00
CA ILE A 399 0.16 -39.38 -5.34
C ILE A 399 -0.58 -38.60 -6.42
N THR A 400 -1.90 -38.54 -6.33
CA THR A 400 -2.72 -37.75 -7.25
C THR A 400 -3.09 -36.44 -6.59
N LEU A 401 -2.61 -35.33 -7.17
CA LEU A 401 -3.00 -33.96 -6.79
C LEU A 401 -4.18 -33.51 -7.66
N GLN A 402 -5.00 -32.66 -7.12
CA GLN A 402 -6.13 -32.04 -7.83
C GLN A 402 -6.07 -30.52 -7.64
N ARG A 403 -6.24 -29.79 -8.74
CA ARG A 403 -6.51 -28.36 -8.72
C ARG A 403 -8.03 -28.16 -8.80
N ILE A 404 -8.61 -27.60 -7.75
CA ILE A 404 -10.05 -27.34 -7.59
C ILE A 404 -10.34 -25.90 -8.03
N GLY A 405 -9.51 -24.95 -7.59
CA GLY A 405 -9.57 -23.55 -7.99
C GLY A 405 -9.10 -23.34 -9.43
N ASN A 406 -9.52 -22.22 -10.03
CA ASN A 406 -9.17 -21.93 -11.42
C ASN A 406 -7.83 -21.22 -11.58
N MET A 407 -7.28 -20.65 -10.50
CA MET A 407 -5.98 -19.97 -10.55
C MET A 407 -4.84 -20.98 -10.45
N PRO A 408 -4.00 -21.16 -11.49
CA PRO A 408 -2.88 -22.09 -11.46
C PRO A 408 -1.69 -21.50 -10.71
N MET A 409 -0.99 -22.32 -9.92
CA MET A 409 0.21 -21.93 -9.18
C MET A 409 1.33 -22.96 -9.43
N PRO A 410 2.61 -22.58 -9.31
CA PRO A 410 3.69 -23.55 -9.11
C PRO A 410 3.55 -24.18 -7.72
N ILE A 411 3.77 -25.48 -7.60
CA ILE A 411 3.48 -26.24 -6.39
C ILE A 411 4.73 -26.88 -5.81
N ASP A 412 5.00 -26.63 -4.53
CA ASP A 412 5.94 -27.40 -3.71
C ASP A 412 5.17 -28.48 -2.94
N VAL A 413 5.59 -29.73 -3.07
CA VAL A 413 5.03 -30.88 -2.35
C VAL A 413 6.13 -31.45 -1.46
N LEU A 414 5.94 -31.40 -0.14
CA LEU A 414 6.81 -32.07 0.82
C LEU A 414 6.39 -33.52 0.94
N VAL A 415 7.32 -34.43 0.74
CA VAL A 415 7.17 -35.87 1.02
C VAL A 415 8.05 -36.21 2.21
N GLU A 416 7.44 -36.76 3.26
CA GLU A 416 8.14 -37.31 4.43
C GLU A 416 8.00 -38.82 4.45
N TYR A 417 9.11 -39.50 4.63
CA TYR A 417 9.19 -40.95 4.71
C TYR A 417 9.18 -41.44 6.17
N ILE A 418 8.81 -42.70 6.42
CA ILE A 418 8.78 -43.28 7.76
C ILE A 418 10.16 -43.28 8.41
N ASP A 419 11.22 -43.38 7.64
CA ASP A 419 12.61 -43.34 8.11
C ASP A 419 13.10 -41.92 8.46
N GLY A 420 12.24 -40.90 8.33
CA GLY A 420 12.51 -39.50 8.69
C GLY A 420 13.11 -38.67 7.56
N ARG A 421 13.44 -39.25 6.43
CA ARG A 421 13.89 -38.50 5.25
C ARG A 421 12.77 -37.59 4.75
N LYS A 422 13.15 -36.42 4.19
CA LYS A 422 12.24 -35.43 3.60
C LYS A 422 12.81 -34.97 2.26
N GLU A 423 11.94 -34.81 1.28
CA GLU A 423 12.27 -34.20 0.00
C GLU A 423 11.13 -33.26 -0.48
N ILE A 424 11.50 -32.27 -1.27
CA ILE A 424 10.55 -31.41 -1.98
C ILE A 424 10.41 -31.91 -3.42
N ILE A 425 9.19 -32.09 -3.85
CA ILE A 425 8.84 -32.28 -5.25
C ILE A 425 8.23 -30.98 -5.75
N TYR A 426 8.92 -30.31 -6.66
CA TYR A 426 8.47 -29.08 -7.27
C TYR A 426 7.81 -29.34 -8.62
N ILE A 427 6.60 -28.84 -8.80
CA ILE A 427 5.83 -28.92 -10.03
C ILE A 427 5.68 -27.48 -10.58
N PRO A 428 6.42 -27.13 -11.64
CA PRO A 428 6.29 -25.81 -12.26
C PRO A 428 4.90 -25.59 -12.84
N ASN A 429 4.46 -24.32 -12.87
CA ASN A 429 3.35 -23.90 -13.69
C ASN A 429 3.84 -23.67 -15.14
N ALA A 430 3.21 -24.30 -16.12
CA ALA A 430 3.60 -24.18 -17.53
C ALA A 430 3.56 -22.73 -18.06
N LEU A 431 2.69 -21.89 -17.53
CA LEU A 431 2.57 -20.47 -17.93
C LEU A 431 3.74 -19.61 -17.44
N LEU A 432 4.37 -19.99 -16.32
CA LEU A 432 5.44 -19.21 -15.69
C LEU A 432 6.73 -19.19 -16.53
N ARG A 433 7.03 -20.30 -17.26
CA ARG A 433 8.25 -20.46 -18.07
C ARG A 433 9.54 -20.16 -17.31
N TRP A 434 9.54 -20.37 -16.02
CA TRP A 434 10.63 -20.11 -15.10
C TRP A 434 10.53 -21.03 -13.89
N GLU A 435 11.61 -21.24 -13.20
CA GLU A 435 11.68 -22.11 -12.04
C GLU A 435 11.90 -21.31 -10.75
N LYS A 436 10.98 -21.46 -9.80
CA LYS A 436 11.07 -20.85 -8.47
C LYS A 436 12.36 -21.29 -7.76
N PRO A 437 13.07 -20.40 -7.06
CA PRO A 437 14.22 -20.76 -6.22
C PRO A 437 13.83 -21.77 -5.14
N ASN A 438 14.75 -22.68 -4.81
CA ASN A 438 14.55 -23.59 -3.68
C ASN A 438 14.93 -22.90 -2.37
N GLU A 439 13.96 -22.39 -1.63
CA GLU A 439 14.15 -21.70 -0.34
C GLU A 439 13.94 -22.64 0.87
N THR A 440 13.65 -23.93 0.63
CA THR A 440 13.31 -24.88 1.72
C THR A 440 14.52 -25.44 2.46
N GLY A 441 15.70 -25.36 1.85
CA GLY A 441 16.92 -26.02 2.38
C GLY A 441 16.91 -27.55 2.27
N LEU A 442 15.86 -28.16 1.71
CA LEU A 442 15.74 -29.59 1.46
C LEU A 442 16.17 -29.95 0.03
N SER A 443 16.49 -31.24 -0.23
CA SER A 443 16.66 -31.72 -1.58
C SER A 443 15.38 -31.53 -2.38
N ARG A 444 15.48 -31.12 -3.65
CA ARG A 444 14.33 -30.86 -4.50
C ARG A 444 14.42 -31.59 -5.81
N GLN A 445 13.38 -32.34 -6.13
CA GLN A 445 13.17 -32.94 -7.45
C GLN A 445 12.22 -32.03 -8.23
N VAL A 446 12.58 -31.65 -9.45
CA VAL A 446 11.73 -30.87 -10.36
C VAL A 446 11.06 -31.81 -11.32
N LEU A 447 9.75 -31.78 -11.42
CA LEU A 447 8.97 -32.55 -12.36
C LEU A 447 8.59 -31.76 -13.61
N SER A 448 7.92 -32.42 -14.57
CA SER A 448 7.35 -31.73 -15.72
C SER A 448 6.31 -30.68 -15.27
N PRO A 449 6.23 -29.53 -15.96
CA PRO A 449 5.24 -28.51 -15.61
C PRO A 449 3.81 -29.04 -15.61
N TRP A 450 3.00 -28.59 -14.66
CA TRP A 450 1.56 -28.86 -14.65
C TRP A 450 0.88 -28.00 -15.70
N GLU A 451 0.25 -28.67 -16.67
CA GLU A 451 -0.52 -27.98 -17.69
C GLU A 451 -1.83 -27.43 -17.09
N TRP A 452 -2.01 -26.15 -17.17
CA TRP A 452 -3.12 -25.44 -16.48
C TRP A 452 -4.52 -25.92 -16.90
N ALA A 453 -4.68 -26.49 -18.10
CA ALA A 453 -5.95 -27.04 -18.56
C ALA A 453 -6.30 -28.41 -17.95
N ILE A 454 -5.34 -29.10 -17.31
CA ILE A 454 -5.54 -30.43 -16.74
C ILE A 454 -5.77 -30.29 -15.23
N PRO A 455 -6.92 -30.77 -14.68
CA PRO A 455 -7.24 -30.56 -13.28
C PRO A 455 -6.51 -31.48 -12.30
N THR A 456 -5.80 -32.50 -12.78
CA THR A 456 -5.09 -33.46 -11.94
C THR A 456 -3.64 -33.62 -12.37
N TYR A 457 -2.77 -33.96 -11.40
CA TYR A 457 -1.36 -34.28 -11.63
C TYR A 457 -0.98 -35.49 -10.79
N THR A 458 -0.26 -36.45 -11.38
CA THR A 458 0.16 -37.66 -10.67
C THR A 458 1.67 -37.64 -10.48
N ILE A 459 2.11 -37.85 -9.24
CA ILE A 459 3.50 -38.06 -8.86
C ILE A 459 3.69 -39.52 -8.55
N ASP A 460 4.60 -40.19 -9.26
CA ASP A 460 4.94 -41.58 -9.02
C ASP A 460 6.28 -41.69 -8.27
N ILE A 461 6.24 -42.23 -7.06
CA ILE A 461 7.43 -42.44 -6.22
C ILE A 461 7.75 -43.93 -6.19
N PRO A 462 8.93 -44.36 -6.70
CA PRO A 462 9.35 -45.75 -6.66
C PRO A 462 9.40 -46.28 -5.22
N LYS A 463 8.99 -47.56 -5.02
CA LYS A 463 8.90 -48.17 -3.68
C LYS A 463 10.26 -48.26 -2.97
N GLU A 464 11.35 -48.37 -3.70
CA GLU A 464 12.72 -48.39 -3.18
C GLU A 464 13.11 -47.06 -2.49
N LYS A 465 12.41 -45.97 -2.77
CA LYS A 465 12.60 -44.71 -2.02
C LYS A 465 12.11 -44.80 -0.57
N GLY A 466 11.23 -45.74 -0.24
CA GLY A 466 10.73 -45.97 1.09
C GLY A 466 9.21 -45.76 1.23
N VAL A 467 8.68 -46.02 2.43
CA VAL A 467 7.26 -45.88 2.74
C VAL A 467 6.97 -44.43 3.11
N ILE A 468 5.98 -43.82 2.45
CA ILE A 468 5.57 -42.48 2.68
C ILE A 468 4.79 -42.38 4.00
N LYS A 469 5.22 -41.46 4.87
CA LYS A 469 4.56 -41.12 6.13
C LYS A 469 3.54 -40.01 5.94
N SER A 470 3.91 -38.96 5.21
CA SER A 470 3.03 -37.83 4.94
C SER A 470 3.37 -37.11 3.64
N VAL A 471 2.37 -36.45 3.06
CA VAL A 471 2.50 -35.57 1.89
C VAL A 471 1.83 -34.25 2.23
N ILE A 472 2.47 -33.12 1.91
CA ILE A 472 1.95 -31.78 2.21
C ILE A 472 2.15 -30.90 0.97
N ILE A 473 1.08 -30.37 0.41
CA ILE A 473 1.12 -29.29 -0.59
C ILE A 473 1.43 -27.98 0.15
N ASP A 474 2.33 -27.18 -0.39
CA ASP A 474 2.79 -25.94 0.21
C ASP A 474 3.22 -26.07 1.68
N PRO A 475 4.38 -26.71 1.96
CA PRO A 475 4.87 -26.88 3.32
C PRO A 475 5.23 -25.54 4.00
N SER A 476 5.37 -24.46 3.24
CA SER A 476 5.56 -23.10 3.78
C SER A 476 4.31 -22.51 4.39
N ASN A 477 3.13 -23.01 4.02
CA ASN A 477 1.82 -22.48 4.35
C ASN A 477 1.60 -21.01 3.90
N LEU A 478 2.36 -20.56 2.89
CA LEU A 478 2.31 -19.19 2.37
C LEU A 478 1.47 -19.05 1.09
N MET A 479 1.12 -20.16 0.41
CA MET A 479 0.18 -20.12 -0.69
C MET A 479 -1.22 -19.71 -0.20
N ALA A 480 -1.89 -18.83 -0.93
CA ALA A 480 -3.23 -18.33 -0.59
C ALA A 480 -4.34 -19.31 -0.99
N ASP A 481 -4.12 -20.58 -0.70
CA ASP A 481 -5.11 -21.63 -0.86
C ASP A 481 -6.30 -21.39 0.08
N ILE A 482 -7.52 -21.42 -0.48
CA ILE A 482 -8.73 -21.13 0.27
C ILE A 482 -9.23 -22.29 1.14
N LYS A 483 -8.64 -23.50 0.96
CA LYS A 483 -9.04 -24.69 1.70
C LYS A 483 -7.84 -25.61 2.00
N LYS A 484 -7.00 -25.22 2.92
CA LYS A 484 -5.74 -25.90 3.27
C LYS A 484 -5.88 -27.26 3.97
N GLU A 485 -7.08 -27.61 4.42
CA GLU A 485 -7.34 -28.84 5.17
C GLU A 485 -7.15 -30.11 4.32
N ASP A 486 -7.30 -30.04 3.01
CA ASP A 486 -7.11 -31.14 2.07
C ASP A 486 -5.75 -31.13 1.33
N ASN A 487 -4.87 -30.21 1.75
CA ASN A 487 -3.47 -30.16 1.30
C ASN A 487 -2.55 -31.14 2.02
N VAL A 488 -3.08 -31.96 2.91
CA VAL A 488 -2.29 -32.86 3.78
C VAL A 488 -2.77 -34.30 3.68
N PHE A 489 -1.81 -35.23 3.57
CA PHE A 489 -2.05 -36.67 3.69
C PHE A 489 -1.14 -37.25 4.80
N PRO A 490 -1.63 -38.17 5.66
CA PRO A 490 -3.03 -38.59 5.80
C PRO A 490 -3.92 -37.40 6.26
N LYS A 491 -5.17 -37.43 5.82
CA LYS A 491 -6.16 -36.45 6.33
C LYS A 491 -6.26 -36.56 7.85
N LYS A 492 -6.24 -35.42 8.52
CA LYS A 492 -6.39 -35.35 9.99
C LYS A 492 -7.82 -35.66 10.43
#